data_9d0a29e10ac334a4168c450c4ae688af
#
_entry.id   9d0a29e10ac334a4168c450c4ae688af
#
_cell.length_a   1.000
_cell.length_b   1.000
_cell.length_c   1.000
_cell.angle_alpha   90.00
_cell.angle_beta   90.00
_cell.angle_gamma   90.00
#
_symmetry.space_group_name_H-M   'P 1'
#
loop_
_entity.id
_entity.type
_entity.pdbx_description
1 polymer ?
#
loop_
_entity_poly.entity_id
_entity_poly.type
_entity_poly.pdbx_seq_one_letter_code
_entity_poly.pdbx_strand_id
1 'polypeptide(L)'
;MQKTWCFHLSLNVASLTRAIDFYRVLFDMEPAKCHDDYAKFEVIEPPVVFSLVPHAVGKDGVRSRVGLTLSSAEQLLEVRGRLEDRGIHVQSSNGHDAAFGVADPDGNAWQLSVGAEAPVWDAPDQPAAEPALPTGQPIVWEHYVTAALPGRIPHEDASVDEVRLTGTFNGPNQPDERQRLILDAFRVLKPGGKVVVHGLAGDKPFPAGMPTLLGLAAMVAQVPLHNDIPAALREAGFVGLQFVKFTEKAWFQHDGVEMREVKAVGWKPLALAGKSALEVIYRGPFQRIRDDQGNVYPRGERVAIAPATWTMLRQGPQATQFVFVEPEQAGKTCQVH
;
A
#
# COMPACT_ATOMS: atom_id res chain seq x y z
N MET A 1 -16.11 16.99 -28.32
CA MET A 1 -15.68 15.68 -27.78
C MET A 1 -16.26 15.57 -26.37
N GLN A 2 -17.20 14.65 -26.15
CA GLN A 2 -17.74 14.38 -24.82
C GLN A 2 -16.61 13.77 -23.97
N LYS A 3 -16.30 14.38 -22.81
CA LYS A 3 -15.38 13.81 -21.83
C LYS A 3 -16.06 12.56 -21.25
N THR A 4 -15.58 11.40 -21.63
CA THR A 4 -16.04 10.13 -21.06
C THR A 4 -15.31 9.95 -19.72
N TRP A 5 -16.03 9.99 -18.62
CA TRP A 5 -15.51 9.65 -17.31
C TRP A 5 -15.38 8.13 -17.22
N CYS A 6 -14.28 7.64 -16.73
CA CYS A 6 -14.07 6.21 -16.46
C CYS A 6 -13.78 6.05 -14.96
N PHE A 7 -14.54 5.19 -14.31
CA PHE A 7 -14.29 4.85 -12.91
C PHE A 7 -13.25 3.74 -12.83
N HIS A 8 -12.24 3.89 -11.98
CA HIS A 8 -11.22 2.87 -11.75
C HIS A 8 -11.32 2.35 -10.32
N LEU A 9 -11.52 1.04 -10.20
CA LEU A 9 -11.58 0.30 -8.94
C LEU A 9 -10.42 -0.69 -8.89
N SER A 10 -9.67 -0.71 -7.80
CA SER A 10 -8.63 -1.69 -7.56
C SER A 10 -8.94 -2.48 -6.29
N LEU A 11 -8.96 -3.80 -6.38
CA LEU A 11 -9.15 -4.70 -5.24
C LEU A 11 -7.89 -5.50 -4.94
N ASN A 12 -7.58 -5.63 -3.67
CA ASN A 12 -6.56 -6.54 -3.19
C ASN A 12 -7.13 -7.95 -3.08
N VAL A 13 -6.40 -8.93 -3.63
CA VAL A 13 -6.81 -10.33 -3.64
C VAL A 13 -5.70 -11.23 -3.12
N ALA A 14 -6.05 -12.28 -2.41
CA ALA A 14 -5.08 -13.22 -1.86
C ALA A 14 -4.52 -14.17 -2.95
N SER A 15 -5.33 -14.49 -3.95
CA SER A 15 -4.95 -15.33 -5.08
C SER A 15 -5.47 -14.73 -6.38
N LEU A 16 -4.54 -14.24 -7.20
CA LEU A 16 -4.88 -13.62 -8.49
C LEU A 16 -5.62 -14.58 -9.41
N THR A 17 -5.20 -15.84 -9.49
CA THR A 17 -5.83 -16.86 -10.34
C THR A 17 -7.29 -17.08 -9.94
N ARG A 18 -7.56 -17.30 -8.65
CA ARG A 18 -8.94 -17.51 -8.15
C ARG A 18 -9.83 -16.29 -8.36
N ALA A 19 -9.27 -15.10 -8.16
CA ALA A 19 -9.98 -13.85 -8.38
C ALA A 19 -10.29 -13.66 -9.88
N ILE A 20 -9.34 -13.89 -10.77
CA ILE A 20 -9.58 -13.84 -12.22
C ILE A 20 -10.71 -14.76 -12.62
N ASP A 21 -10.72 -16.01 -12.16
CA ASP A 21 -11.77 -16.98 -12.49
C ASP A 21 -13.16 -16.51 -12.05
N PHE A 22 -13.25 -15.88 -10.87
CA PHE A 22 -14.50 -15.30 -10.37
C PHE A 22 -14.94 -14.11 -11.23
N TYR A 23 -14.04 -13.13 -11.50
CA TYR A 23 -14.39 -11.93 -12.22
C TYR A 23 -14.66 -12.14 -13.71
N ARG A 24 -14.07 -13.19 -14.32
CA ARG A 24 -14.46 -13.67 -15.65
C ARG A 24 -15.94 -14.05 -15.71
N VAL A 25 -16.41 -14.74 -14.67
CA VAL A 25 -17.83 -15.16 -14.58
C VAL A 25 -18.74 -13.95 -14.29
N LEU A 26 -18.34 -13.09 -13.35
CA LEU A 26 -19.14 -11.93 -12.96
C LEU A 26 -19.35 -10.96 -14.14
N PHE A 27 -18.26 -10.61 -14.84
CA PHE A 27 -18.29 -9.63 -15.93
C PHE A 27 -18.48 -10.26 -17.32
N ASP A 28 -18.51 -11.59 -17.43
CA ASP A 28 -18.57 -12.33 -18.69
C ASP A 28 -17.52 -11.87 -19.71
N MET A 29 -16.29 -11.72 -19.26
CA MET A 29 -15.21 -11.23 -20.10
C MET A 29 -13.82 -11.70 -19.62
N GLU A 30 -12.86 -11.73 -20.55
CA GLU A 30 -11.47 -11.96 -20.22
C GLU A 30 -10.80 -10.66 -19.72
N PRO A 31 -9.78 -10.77 -18.85
CA PRO A 31 -9.02 -9.59 -18.46
C PRO A 31 -8.31 -8.98 -19.67
N ALA A 32 -8.41 -7.66 -19.85
CA ALA A 32 -7.74 -6.91 -20.91
C ALA A 32 -6.21 -6.93 -20.77
N LYS A 33 -5.71 -7.13 -19.54
CA LYS A 33 -4.30 -7.38 -19.23
C LYS A 33 -4.19 -8.36 -18.07
N CYS A 34 -3.23 -9.28 -18.17
CA CYS A 34 -2.92 -10.25 -17.13
C CYS A 34 -1.41 -10.43 -17.02
N HIS A 35 -0.86 -10.28 -15.82
CA HIS A 35 0.53 -10.50 -15.43
C HIS A 35 0.55 -11.33 -14.14
N ASP A 36 1.72 -11.78 -13.71
CA ASP A 36 1.86 -12.62 -12.51
C ASP A 36 1.42 -11.89 -11.21
N ASP A 37 1.46 -10.55 -11.22
CA ASP A 37 1.15 -9.69 -10.07
C ASP A 37 -0.01 -8.72 -10.31
N TYR A 38 -0.78 -8.89 -11.40
CA TYR A 38 -1.81 -7.92 -11.78
C TYR A 38 -2.76 -8.46 -12.85
N ALA A 39 -4.05 -8.22 -12.68
CA ALA A 39 -5.04 -8.39 -13.74
C ALA A 39 -5.94 -7.15 -13.86
N LYS A 40 -6.34 -6.82 -15.09
CA LYS A 40 -7.17 -5.66 -15.38
C LYS A 40 -8.33 -6.06 -16.27
N PHE A 41 -9.53 -5.72 -15.86
CA PHE A 41 -10.76 -5.81 -16.66
C PHE A 41 -11.18 -4.40 -17.10
N GLU A 42 -11.55 -4.24 -18.33
CA GLU A 42 -12.08 -2.99 -18.90
C GLU A 42 -13.57 -3.21 -19.20
N VAL A 43 -14.41 -3.03 -18.19
CA VAL A 43 -15.87 -3.17 -18.33
C VAL A 43 -16.41 -1.97 -19.10
N ILE A 44 -17.23 -2.23 -20.14
CA ILE A 44 -17.71 -1.19 -21.03
C ILE A 44 -19.00 -0.56 -20.51
N GLU A 45 -19.85 -1.37 -19.87
CA GLU A 45 -21.15 -0.92 -19.35
C GLU A 45 -21.43 -1.53 -17.97
N PRO A 46 -21.42 -0.73 -16.90
CA PRO A 46 -20.95 0.67 -16.84
C PRO A 46 -19.44 0.78 -17.12
N PRO A 47 -18.97 1.94 -17.60
CA PRO A 47 -17.54 2.10 -17.94
C PRO A 47 -16.69 2.12 -16.66
N VAL A 48 -16.12 0.96 -16.33
CA VAL A 48 -15.28 0.75 -15.15
C VAL A 48 -13.99 0.06 -15.56
N VAL A 49 -12.87 0.63 -15.16
CA VAL A 49 -11.59 -0.07 -15.18
C VAL A 49 -11.40 -0.76 -13.82
N PHE A 50 -11.35 -2.07 -13.84
CA PHE A 50 -11.27 -2.90 -12.66
C PHE A 50 -9.93 -3.63 -12.61
N SER A 51 -9.19 -3.48 -11.52
CA SER A 51 -7.87 -4.09 -11.36
C SER A 51 -7.81 -5.00 -10.14
N LEU A 52 -7.18 -6.14 -10.31
CA LEU A 52 -6.88 -7.11 -9.26
C LEU A 52 -5.38 -7.05 -8.98
N VAL A 53 -5.03 -6.86 -7.73
CA VAL A 53 -3.63 -6.80 -7.28
C VAL A 53 -3.45 -7.83 -6.16
N PRO A 54 -2.60 -8.86 -6.34
CA PRO A 54 -2.33 -9.80 -5.27
C PRO A 54 -1.63 -9.07 -4.11
N HIS A 55 -2.21 -9.21 -2.95
CA HIS A 55 -1.64 -8.70 -1.72
C HIS A 55 -1.60 -9.84 -0.70
N ALA A 56 -0.56 -9.91 0.12
CA ALA A 56 -0.56 -10.79 1.27
C ALA A 56 -1.66 -10.29 2.23
N VAL A 57 -2.87 -10.75 2.03
CA VAL A 57 -4.01 -10.43 2.90
C VAL A 57 -3.74 -11.15 4.20
N GLY A 58 -3.44 -10.38 5.25
CA GLY A 58 -3.60 -10.88 6.60
C GLY A 58 -5.06 -11.35 6.74
N LYS A 59 -5.32 -12.32 7.60
CA LYS A 59 -6.64 -12.98 7.78
C LYS A 59 -7.83 -12.02 8.02
N ASP A 60 -7.57 -10.73 8.16
CA ASP A 60 -8.54 -9.66 8.49
C ASP A 60 -8.50 -8.49 7.50
N GLY A 61 -8.34 -8.78 6.20
CA GLY A 61 -8.44 -7.76 5.15
C GLY A 61 -9.77 -7.02 5.24
N VAL A 62 -9.73 -5.69 5.15
CA VAL A 62 -10.94 -4.86 5.05
C VAL A 62 -11.73 -5.35 3.83
N ARG A 63 -12.87 -5.96 4.07
CA ARG A 63 -13.77 -6.44 3.03
C ARG A 63 -14.39 -5.24 2.35
N SER A 64 -14.08 -5.05 1.07
CA SER A 64 -14.68 -4.00 0.27
C SER A 64 -16.13 -4.37 -0.06
N ARG A 65 -17.00 -3.36 -0.09
CA ARG A 65 -18.37 -3.49 -0.62
C ARG A 65 -18.48 -2.67 -1.89
N VAL A 66 -18.96 -3.29 -2.95
CA VAL A 66 -19.10 -2.67 -4.27
C VAL A 66 -20.52 -2.83 -4.75
N GLY A 67 -21.12 -1.74 -5.18
CA GLY A 67 -22.44 -1.72 -5.84
C GLY A 67 -22.29 -1.68 -7.35
N LEU A 68 -23.06 -2.50 -8.06
CA LEU A 68 -23.18 -2.50 -9.51
C LEU A 68 -24.65 -2.40 -9.90
N THR A 69 -25.01 -1.30 -10.59
CA THR A 69 -26.37 -1.11 -11.11
C THR A 69 -26.41 -1.51 -12.56
N LEU A 70 -27.28 -2.45 -12.87
CA LEU A 70 -27.51 -2.97 -14.22
C LEU A 70 -28.68 -2.25 -14.88
N SER A 71 -28.67 -2.20 -16.22
CA SER A 71 -29.66 -1.46 -16.99
C SER A 71 -31.03 -2.16 -17.08
N SER A 72 -31.10 -3.49 -16.84
CA SER A 72 -32.33 -4.24 -16.90
C SER A 72 -32.41 -5.43 -15.97
N ALA A 73 -33.63 -5.87 -15.64
CA ALA A 73 -33.85 -7.08 -14.84
C ALA A 73 -33.39 -8.35 -15.60
N GLU A 74 -33.43 -8.35 -16.91
CA GLU A 74 -32.94 -9.47 -17.73
C GLU A 74 -31.45 -9.67 -17.53
N GLN A 75 -30.66 -8.59 -17.56
CA GLN A 75 -29.22 -8.64 -17.28
C GLN A 75 -28.92 -9.12 -15.86
N LEU A 76 -29.75 -8.70 -14.88
CA LEU A 76 -29.56 -9.15 -13.51
C LEU A 76 -29.76 -10.67 -13.37
N LEU A 77 -30.81 -11.21 -14.02
CA LEU A 77 -31.11 -12.64 -14.03
C LEU A 77 -30.04 -13.44 -14.78
N GLU A 78 -29.52 -12.90 -15.87
CA GLU A 78 -28.44 -13.52 -16.65
C GLU A 78 -27.14 -13.62 -15.84
N VAL A 79 -26.74 -12.54 -15.17
CA VAL A 79 -25.55 -12.56 -14.28
C VAL A 79 -25.76 -13.55 -13.14
N ARG A 80 -26.95 -13.56 -12.53
CA ARG A 80 -27.29 -14.50 -11.46
C ARG A 80 -27.17 -15.96 -11.93
N GLY A 81 -27.75 -16.29 -13.07
CA GLY A 81 -27.69 -17.64 -13.65
C GLY A 81 -26.24 -18.10 -13.89
N ARG A 82 -25.41 -17.24 -14.48
CA ARG A 82 -24.00 -17.54 -14.71
C ARG A 82 -23.21 -17.86 -13.42
N LEU A 83 -23.50 -17.12 -12.35
CA LEU A 83 -22.86 -17.32 -11.05
C LEU A 83 -23.32 -18.66 -10.42
N GLU A 84 -24.63 -18.91 -10.41
CA GLU A 84 -25.22 -20.15 -9.87
C GLU A 84 -24.78 -21.38 -10.64
N ASP A 85 -24.68 -21.33 -11.96
CA ASP A 85 -24.19 -22.42 -12.83
C ASP A 85 -22.72 -22.80 -12.54
N ARG A 86 -21.96 -21.87 -12.00
CA ARG A 86 -20.58 -22.09 -11.57
C ARG A 86 -20.43 -22.42 -10.08
N GLY A 87 -21.57 -22.64 -9.39
CA GLY A 87 -21.61 -22.98 -7.97
C GLY A 87 -21.25 -21.81 -7.05
N ILE A 88 -21.30 -20.58 -7.54
CA ILE A 88 -21.06 -19.39 -6.74
C ILE A 88 -22.35 -19.05 -5.98
N HIS A 89 -22.27 -18.94 -4.66
CA HIS A 89 -23.44 -18.70 -3.83
C HIS A 89 -23.91 -17.23 -3.95
N VAL A 90 -25.15 -17.07 -4.38
CA VAL A 90 -25.82 -15.77 -4.52
C VAL A 90 -26.80 -15.56 -3.36
N GLN A 91 -26.69 -14.43 -2.67
CA GLN A 91 -27.58 -14.06 -1.55
C GLN A 91 -28.70 -13.18 -2.05
N SER A 92 -29.96 -13.62 -1.91
CA SER A 92 -31.10 -12.78 -2.22
C SER A 92 -31.20 -11.62 -1.23
N SER A 93 -31.36 -10.40 -1.73
CA SER A 93 -31.61 -9.21 -0.93
C SER A 93 -33.10 -9.22 -0.47
N ASN A 94 -33.37 -9.01 0.79
CA ASN A 94 -34.67 -9.07 1.49
C ASN A 94 -35.91 -8.81 0.60
N GLY A 95 -36.47 -9.86 0.00
CA GLY A 95 -37.82 -9.85 -0.58
C GLY A 95 -38.02 -9.14 -1.93
N HIS A 96 -36.98 -8.61 -2.55
CA HIS A 96 -37.04 -7.99 -3.87
C HIS A 96 -36.17 -8.77 -4.88
N ASP A 97 -36.79 -9.26 -5.95
CA ASP A 97 -36.09 -9.89 -7.10
C ASP A 97 -35.23 -8.91 -7.91
N ALA A 98 -35.19 -7.64 -7.49
CA ALA A 98 -34.48 -6.56 -8.16
C ALA A 98 -33.02 -6.36 -7.71
N ALA A 99 -32.52 -7.18 -6.77
CA ALA A 99 -31.13 -7.11 -6.31
C ALA A 99 -30.66 -8.42 -5.68
N PHE A 100 -29.35 -8.70 -5.79
CA PHE A 100 -28.70 -9.78 -5.06
C PHE A 100 -27.28 -9.42 -4.66
N GLY A 101 -26.76 -10.14 -3.66
CA GLY A 101 -25.39 -10.04 -3.20
C GLY A 101 -24.55 -11.27 -3.58
N VAL A 102 -23.28 -11.07 -3.86
CA VAL A 102 -22.30 -12.13 -4.07
C VAL A 102 -20.97 -11.72 -3.46
N ALA A 103 -20.22 -12.67 -2.93
CA ALA A 103 -18.87 -12.41 -2.43
C ALA A 103 -17.84 -13.03 -3.38
N ASP A 104 -16.73 -12.31 -3.60
CA ASP A 104 -15.59 -12.86 -4.31
C ASP A 104 -14.84 -13.87 -3.41
N PRO A 105 -13.84 -14.61 -3.94
CA PRO A 105 -13.08 -15.59 -3.17
C PRO A 105 -12.32 -15.03 -1.95
N ASP A 106 -12.11 -13.72 -1.90
CA ASP A 106 -11.45 -13.02 -0.82
C ASP A 106 -12.42 -12.35 0.17
N GLY A 107 -13.73 -12.50 -0.10
CA GLY A 107 -14.82 -12.02 0.76
C GLY A 107 -15.22 -10.57 0.51
N ASN A 108 -14.78 -9.94 -0.61
CA ASN A 108 -15.31 -8.65 -1.01
C ASN A 108 -16.77 -8.82 -1.47
N ALA A 109 -17.67 -8.02 -0.90
CA ALA A 109 -19.09 -8.12 -1.17
C ALA A 109 -19.48 -7.26 -2.37
N TRP A 110 -20.16 -7.88 -3.33
CA TRP A 110 -20.77 -7.22 -4.48
C TRP A 110 -22.28 -7.24 -4.31
N GLN A 111 -22.91 -6.10 -4.52
CA GLN A 111 -24.36 -5.99 -4.62
C GLN A 111 -24.74 -5.57 -6.04
N LEU A 112 -25.51 -6.40 -6.71
CA LEU A 112 -26.04 -6.13 -8.03
C LEU A 112 -27.51 -5.76 -7.93
N SER A 113 -27.92 -4.69 -8.61
CA SER A 113 -29.31 -4.20 -8.57
C SER A 113 -29.73 -3.60 -9.90
N VAL A 114 -31.04 -3.42 -10.09
CA VAL A 114 -31.64 -2.76 -11.25
C VAL A 114 -32.35 -1.49 -10.79
N GLY A 115 -32.12 -0.36 -11.47
CA GLY A 115 -32.85 0.89 -11.24
C GLY A 115 -31.95 2.06 -10.87
N ALA A 116 -32.51 3.28 -10.96
CA ALA A 116 -31.80 4.54 -10.76
C ALA A 116 -31.55 4.90 -9.28
N GLU A 117 -32.15 4.19 -8.33
CA GLU A 117 -31.89 4.39 -6.91
C GLU A 117 -30.67 3.56 -6.52
N ALA A 118 -29.61 4.26 -6.12
CA ALA A 118 -28.49 3.59 -5.45
C ALA A 118 -29.08 2.74 -4.30
N PRO A 119 -28.66 1.46 -4.17
CA PRO A 119 -29.16 0.64 -3.08
C PRO A 119 -28.92 1.39 -1.77
N VAL A 120 -30.01 1.71 -1.07
CA VAL A 120 -29.93 2.18 0.30
C VAL A 120 -29.38 0.98 1.06
N TRP A 121 -28.12 1.04 1.37
CA TRP A 121 -27.54 0.10 2.32
C TRP A 121 -28.28 0.35 3.62
N ASP A 122 -29.09 -0.61 4.07
CA ASP A 122 -29.55 -0.59 5.44
C ASP A 122 -28.29 -0.50 6.28
N ALA A 123 -27.98 0.73 6.71
CA ALA A 123 -26.97 0.92 7.72
C ALA A 123 -27.43 0.05 8.89
N PRO A 124 -26.60 -0.87 9.38
CA PRO A 124 -26.96 -1.60 10.60
C PRO A 124 -27.35 -0.53 11.60
N ASP A 125 -28.59 -0.65 12.12
CA ASP A 125 -29.15 0.25 13.14
C ASP A 125 -28.08 0.56 14.17
N GLN A 126 -27.72 1.83 14.24
CA GLN A 126 -26.72 2.47 15.09
C GLN A 126 -25.28 1.95 14.88
N PRO A 127 -24.30 2.83 14.93
CA PRO A 127 -22.97 2.35 15.18
C PRO A 127 -23.02 1.58 16.49
N ALA A 128 -23.06 0.27 16.41
CA ALA A 128 -22.61 -0.55 17.51
C ALA A 128 -21.33 0.13 17.99
N ALA A 129 -21.31 0.57 19.24
CA ALA A 129 -20.15 1.27 19.83
C ALA A 129 -18.92 0.63 19.22
N GLU A 130 -18.09 1.45 18.54
CA GLU A 130 -16.95 0.96 17.74
C GLU A 130 -16.39 -0.23 18.48
N PRO A 131 -16.40 -1.46 17.90
CA PRO A 131 -15.88 -2.60 18.62
C PRO A 131 -14.48 -2.19 19.00
N ALA A 132 -14.18 -2.15 20.28
CA ALA A 132 -12.87 -1.77 20.78
C ALA A 132 -11.87 -2.52 19.90
N LEU A 133 -11.06 -1.78 19.12
CA LEU A 133 -10.11 -2.35 18.16
C LEU A 133 -9.45 -3.53 18.83
N PRO A 134 -9.46 -4.74 18.22
CA PRO A 134 -8.85 -5.89 18.84
C PRO A 134 -7.43 -5.49 19.22
N THR A 135 -7.09 -5.66 20.48
CA THR A 135 -5.80 -5.29 21.06
C THR A 135 -4.70 -5.92 20.21
N GLY A 136 -4.08 -5.15 19.31
CA GLY A 136 -3.02 -5.65 18.44
C GLY A 136 -3.10 -5.28 16.95
N GLN A 137 -4.17 -4.67 16.44
CA GLN A 137 -4.16 -4.18 15.06
C GLN A 137 -3.36 -2.88 14.95
N PRO A 138 -2.45 -2.75 13.94
CA PRO A 138 -1.68 -1.53 13.74
C PRO A 138 -2.61 -0.38 13.34
N ILE A 139 -2.45 0.77 14.00
CA ILE A 139 -3.14 2.00 13.62
C ILE A 139 -2.43 2.57 12.39
N VAL A 140 -3.16 2.64 11.26
CA VAL A 140 -2.64 3.12 9.97
C VAL A 140 -3.34 4.41 9.60
N TRP A 141 -2.58 5.44 9.25
CA TRP A 141 -3.10 6.64 8.61
C TRP A 141 -2.63 6.71 7.16
N GLU A 142 -3.54 7.07 6.24
CA GLU A 142 -3.27 7.07 4.81
C GLU A 142 -3.64 8.42 4.18
N HIS A 143 -2.83 8.86 3.22
CA HIS A 143 -3.11 9.99 2.35
C HIS A 143 -2.95 9.56 0.89
N TYR A 144 -3.92 9.95 0.06
CA TYR A 144 -3.93 9.69 -1.37
C TYR A 144 -3.81 11.00 -2.17
N VAL A 145 -3.22 10.93 -3.36
CA VAL A 145 -3.06 12.07 -4.28
C VAL A 145 -4.37 12.79 -4.60
N THR A 146 -5.51 12.10 -4.49
CA THR A 146 -6.86 12.64 -4.70
C THR A 146 -7.36 13.54 -3.59
N ALA A 147 -6.73 13.48 -2.42
CA ALA A 147 -7.10 14.28 -1.27
C ALA A 147 -6.22 15.52 -1.15
N ALA A 148 -6.77 16.61 -0.60
CA ALA A 148 -5.96 17.76 -0.24
C ALA A 148 -5.02 17.40 0.91
N LEU A 149 -3.80 17.97 0.91
CA LEU A 149 -2.89 17.79 2.04
C LEU A 149 -3.53 18.36 3.31
N PRO A 150 -3.57 17.58 4.40
CA PRO A 150 -4.04 18.09 5.67
C PRO A 150 -3.02 19.11 6.23
N GLY A 151 -3.50 20.14 6.86
CA GLY A 151 -2.63 21.08 7.59
C GLY A 151 -1.91 20.39 8.77
N ARG A 152 -2.54 19.35 9.32
CA ARG A 152 -1.99 18.46 10.36
C ARG A 152 -2.67 17.09 10.27
N ILE A 153 -1.93 16.01 10.50
CA ILE A 153 -2.49 14.65 10.61
C ILE A 153 -3.33 14.59 11.90
N PRO A 154 -4.62 14.15 11.81
CA PRO A 154 -5.56 14.20 12.93
C PRO A 154 -5.31 13.04 13.95
N HIS A 155 -4.08 12.88 14.35
CA HIS A 155 -3.64 11.91 15.34
C HIS A 155 -2.72 12.55 16.37
N GLU A 156 -2.73 11.99 17.57
CA GLU A 156 -1.82 12.40 18.64
C GLU A 156 -0.36 12.01 18.34
N ASP A 157 0.56 12.59 19.08
CA ASP A 157 1.97 12.24 18.97
C ASP A 157 2.21 10.78 19.37
N ALA A 158 3.01 10.07 18.56
CA ALA A 158 3.38 8.68 18.82
C ALA A 158 2.17 7.72 19.01
N SER A 159 1.10 7.92 18.25
CA SER A 159 -0.14 7.12 18.35
C SER A 159 -0.33 6.16 17.18
N VAL A 160 0.34 6.39 16.03
CA VAL A 160 0.15 5.66 14.78
C VAL A 160 1.30 4.68 14.55
N ASP A 161 0.99 3.48 14.05
CA ASP A 161 1.99 2.44 13.75
C ASP A 161 2.55 2.58 12.33
N GLU A 162 1.72 3.02 11.39
CA GLU A 162 2.11 3.17 9.99
C GLU A 162 1.45 4.41 9.36
N VAL A 163 2.22 5.19 8.61
CA VAL A 163 1.74 6.27 7.76
C VAL A 163 1.98 5.90 6.30
N ARG A 164 0.94 5.96 5.47
CA ARG A 164 1.02 5.70 4.03
C ARG A 164 0.74 6.96 3.22
N LEU A 165 1.65 7.28 2.31
CA LEU A 165 1.58 8.43 1.41
C LEU A 165 1.53 7.94 -0.03
N THR A 166 0.32 7.71 -0.55
CA THR A 166 0.10 7.12 -1.88
C THR A 166 -0.14 8.21 -2.92
N GLY A 167 0.79 8.37 -3.84
CA GLY A 167 0.78 9.43 -4.85
C GLY A 167 0.96 10.85 -4.28
N THR A 168 1.18 10.99 -2.99
CA THR A 168 1.30 12.29 -2.31
C THR A 168 2.41 13.15 -2.92
N PHE A 169 3.55 12.58 -3.26
CA PHE A 169 4.66 13.27 -3.90
C PHE A 169 4.40 13.61 -5.37
N ASN A 170 3.34 13.06 -5.95
CA ASN A 170 2.93 13.30 -7.33
C ASN A 170 1.79 14.33 -7.44
N GLY A 171 1.18 14.73 -6.33
CA GLY A 171 0.13 15.73 -6.28
C GLY A 171 0.65 17.17 -6.51
N PRO A 172 -0.24 18.14 -6.72
CA PRO A 172 0.11 19.54 -6.97
C PRO A 172 0.55 20.27 -5.69
N ASN A 173 1.51 19.69 -4.95
CA ASN A 173 1.95 20.15 -3.66
C ASN A 173 3.27 20.92 -3.78
N GLN A 174 3.45 21.96 -2.96
CA GLN A 174 4.73 22.63 -2.84
C GLN A 174 5.73 21.81 -2.01
N PRO A 175 7.04 21.95 -2.21
CA PRO A 175 8.04 21.21 -1.46
C PRO A 175 7.95 21.37 0.05
N ASP A 176 7.65 22.58 0.52
CA ASP A 176 7.48 22.90 1.95
C ASP A 176 6.21 22.26 2.55
N GLU A 177 5.14 22.11 1.77
CA GLU A 177 3.92 21.41 2.20
C GLU A 177 4.18 19.93 2.39
N ARG A 178 4.90 19.31 1.46
CA ARG A 178 5.33 17.90 1.58
C ARG A 178 6.24 17.71 2.78
N GLN A 179 7.21 18.58 2.97
CA GLN A 179 8.13 18.49 4.11
C GLN A 179 7.38 18.62 5.45
N ARG A 180 6.41 19.53 5.55
CA ARG A 180 5.55 19.65 6.73
C ARG A 180 4.77 18.37 6.99
N LEU A 181 4.19 17.77 5.95
CA LEU A 181 3.46 16.50 6.09
C LEU A 181 4.38 15.35 6.54
N ILE A 182 5.60 15.27 6.01
CA ILE A 182 6.58 14.26 6.42
C ILE A 182 6.98 14.43 7.90
N LEU A 183 7.22 15.68 8.33
CA LEU A 183 7.53 15.99 9.73
C LEU A 183 6.34 15.64 10.64
N ASP A 184 5.13 15.90 10.19
CA ASP A 184 3.92 15.57 10.94
C ASP A 184 3.67 14.04 10.97
N ALA A 185 3.98 13.33 9.88
CA ALA A 185 4.02 11.87 9.87
C ALA A 185 5.03 11.32 10.89
N PHE A 186 6.20 11.93 10.96
CA PHE A 186 7.19 11.57 11.98
C PHE A 186 6.68 11.80 13.40
N ARG A 187 5.96 12.91 13.64
CA ARG A 187 5.35 13.22 14.93
C ARG A 187 4.37 12.14 15.38
N VAL A 188 3.40 11.81 14.53
CA VAL A 188 2.30 10.88 14.89
C VAL A 188 2.74 9.43 14.98
N LEU A 189 3.79 9.03 14.28
CA LEU A 189 4.30 7.67 14.34
C LEU A 189 4.86 7.33 15.72
N LYS A 190 4.52 6.14 16.21
CA LYS A 190 5.17 5.55 17.38
C LYS A 190 6.67 5.34 17.11
N PRO A 191 7.53 5.32 18.14
CA PRO A 191 8.88 4.81 17.99
C PRO A 191 8.86 3.41 17.37
N GLY A 192 9.64 3.15 16.31
CA GLY A 192 9.60 1.93 15.53
C GLY A 192 8.50 1.85 14.46
N GLY A 193 7.57 2.80 14.45
CA GLY A 193 6.56 2.94 13.39
C GLY A 193 7.19 3.30 12.05
N LYS A 194 6.50 3.00 10.96
CA LYS A 194 7.04 3.18 9.61
C LYS A 194 6.24 4.15 8.76
N VAL A 195 6.94 4.87 7.90
CA VAL A 195 6.34 5.61 6.79
C VAL A 195 6.53 4.84 5.49
N VAL A 196 5.50 4.84 4.65
CA VAL A 196 5.50 4.24 3.31
C VAL A 196 5.13 5.33 2.31
N VAL A 197 6.01 5.60 1.35
CA VAL A 197 5.77 6.54 0.25
C VAL A 197 5.71 5.76 -1.05
N HIS A 198 4.58 5.84 -1.73
CA HIS A 198 4.33 5.15 -2.99
C HIS A 198 3.96 6.15 -4.08
N GLY A 199 4.53 6.02 -5.26
CA GLY A 199 4.23 6.89 -6.39
C GLY A 199 5.15 6.70 -7.59
N LEU A 200 5.13 7.70 -8.50
CA LEU A 200 6.03 7.78 -9.64
C LEU A 200 7.25 8.63 -9.28
N ALA A 201 8.43 8.20 -9.72
CA ALA A 201 9.66 8.97 -9.63
C ALA A 201 10.43 8.90 -10.96
N GLY A 202 11.14 9.96 -11.29
CA GLY A 202 11.90 10.11 -12.53
C GLY A 202 13.39 9.94 -12.34
N ASP A 203 14.07 9.56 -13.41
CA ASP A 203 15.53 9.46 -13.44
C ASP A 203 16.23 10.83 -13.54
N LYS A 204 15.56 11.83 -14.10
CA LYS A 204 16.05 13.20 -14.28
C LYS A 204 14.90 14.19 -14.38
N PRO A 205 15.17 15.51 -14.21
CA PRO A 205 14.13 16.54 -14.35
C PRO A 205 13.60 16.62 -15.78
N PHE A 206 12.33 17.02 -15.94
CA PHE A 206 11.77 17.32 -17.24
C PHE A 206 12.35 18.62 -17.82
N PRO A 207 12.90 18.59 -19.05
CA PRO A 207 13.55 19.77 -19.63
C PRO A 207 12.59 20.91 -19.97
N ALA A 208 11.34 20.61 -20.31
CA ALA A 208 10.29 21.57 -20.66
C ALA A 208 9.18 21.70 -19.62
N GLY A 209 9.43 21.24 -18.38
CA GLY A 209 8.42 21.15 -17.33
C GLY A 209 7.60 19.86 -17.41
N MET A 210 6.71 19.68 -16.42
CA MET A 210 5.92 18.45 -16.28
C MET A 210 4.94 18.29 -17.44
N PRO A 211 4.98 17.16 -18.19
CA PRO A 211 4.01 16.89 -19.25
C PRO A 211 2.64 16.52 -18.67
N THR A 212 1.58 16.70 -19.45
CA THR A 212 0.27 16.15 -19.11
C THR A 212 0.27 14.64 -19.37
N LEU A 213 0.24 13.85 -18.32
CA LEU A 213 0.15 12.40 -18.41
C LEU A 213 -1.30 11.96 -18.67
N LEU A 214 -1.49 10.79 -19.29
CA LEU A 214 -2.79 10.26 -19.65
C LEU A 214 -3.17 9.06 -18.78
N GLY A 215 -4.47 8.75 -18.77
CA GLY A 215 -4.99 7.58 -18.06
C GLY A 215 -4.83 7.70 -16.55
N LEU A 216 -4.34 6.66 -15.90
CA LEU A 216 -4.15 6.61 -14.44
C LEU A 216 -3.17 7.66 -13.91
N ALA A 217 -2.25 8.12 -14.76
CA ALA A 217 -1.28 9.14 -14.38
C ALA A 217 -1.78 10.58 -14.60
N ALA A 218 -3.03 10.79 -15.04
CA ALA A 218 -3.59 12.13 -15.30
C ALA A 218 -3.65 13.02 -14.03
N MET A 219 -3.59 12.42 -12.85
CA MET A 219 -3.56 13.14 -11.56
C MET A 219 -2.15 13.49 -11.10
N VAL A 220 -1.12 13.06 -11.84
CA VAL A 220 0.27 13.35 -11.54
C VAL A 220 0.59 14.76 -12.01
N ALA A 221 0.75 15.68 -11.08
CA ALA A 221 1.10 17.08 -11.33
C ALA A 221 2.62 17.32 -11.31
N GLN A 222 3.37 16.40 -10.67
CA GLN A 222 4.82 16.44 -10.59
C GLN A 222 5.40 15.05 -10.38
N VAL A 223 6.65 14.87 -10.79
CA VAL A 223 7.40 13.64 -10.62
C VAL A 223 8.71 13.99 -9.90
N PRO A 224 8.88 13.57 -8.63
CA PRO A 224 10.14 13.75 -7.91
C PRO A 224 11.23 12.88 -8.56
N LEU A 225 12.48 13.22 -8.33
CA LEU A 225 13.60 12.34 -8.71
C LEU A 225 13.63 11.12 -7.77
N HIS A 226 14.23 10.03 -8.26
CA HIS A 226 14.31 8.78 -7.49
C HIS A 226 14.84 8.99 -6.06
N ASN A 227 15.80 9.90 -5.89
CA ASN A 227 16.44 10.12 -4.58
C ASN A 227 15.77 11.24 -3.74
N ASP A 228 14.82 11.99 -4.27
CA ASP A 228 14.16 13.07 -3.52
C ASP A 228 13.32 12.53 -2.35
N ILE A 229 12.63 11.40 -2.57
CA ILE A 229 11.80 10.77 -1.54
C ILE A 229 12.66 10.30 -0.35
N PRO A 230 13.70 9.45 -0.53
CA PRO A 230 14.59 9.08 0.56
C PRO A 230 15.26 10.28 1.22
N ALA A 231 15.66 11.30 0.46
CA ALA A 231 16.28 12.51 1.00
C ALA A 231 15.33 13.25 1.96
N ALA A 232 14.08 13.48 1.55
CA ALA A 232 13.08 14.14 2.37
C ALA A 232 12.75 13.36 3.65
N LEU A 233 12.67 12.03 3.57
CA LEU A 233 12.47 11.17 4.74
C LEU A 233 13.65 11.23 5.70
N ARG A 234 14.89 11.23 5.18
CA ARG A 234 16.11 11.33 5.99
C ARG A 234 16.18 12.67 6.72
N GLU A 235 15.85 13.78 6.06
CA GLU A 235 15.80 15.11 6.67
C GLU A 235 14.80 15.18 7.83
N ALA A 236 13.70 14.46 7.74
CA ALA A 236 12.71 14.36 8.81
C ALA A 236 13.15 13.44 9.97
N GLY A 237 14.26 12.75 9.85
CA GLY A 237 14.82 11.88 10.90
C GLY A 237 14.44 10.40 10.77
N PHE A 238 13.81 9.97 9.67
CA PHE A 238 13.59 8.56 9.41
C PHE A 238 14.91 7.84 9.12
N VAL A 239 14.95 6.57 9.52
CA VAL A 239 16.12 5.68 9.36
C VAL A 239 15.72 4.43 8.58
N GLY A 240 16.70 3.66 8.10
CA GLY A 240 16.47 2.42 7.39
C GLY A 240 15.79 2.59 6.04
N LEU A 241 16.06 3.71 5.38
CA LEU A 241 15.41 4.06 4.11
C LEU A 241 15.75 3.04 3.04
N GLN A 242 14.71 2.54 2.37
CA GLN A 242 14.88 1.60 1.26
C GLN A 242 13.72 1.67 0.28
N PHE A 243 13.99 1.30 -0.96
CA PHE A 243 12.95 1.00 -1.94
C PHE A 243 12.54 -0.46 -1.81
N VAL A 244 11.31 -0.71 -1.37
CA VAL A 244 10.72 -2.06 -1.36
C VAL A 244 10.08 -2.40 -2.70
N LYS A 245 9.83 -1.38 -3.54
CA LYS A 245 9.47 -1.51 -4.95
C LYS A 245 10.22 -0.47 -5.76
N PHE A 246 10.82 -0.91 -6.83
CA PHE A 246 11.46 -0.08 -7.84
C PHE A 246 11.35 -0.84 -9.16
N THR A 247 10.43 -0.42 -10.04
CA THR A 247 10.16 -1.20 -11.25
C THR A 247 11.35 -1.19 -12.19
N GLU A 248 11.72 -2.36 -12.72
CA GLU A 248 12.84 -2.50 -13.66
C GLU A 248 12.58 -1.73 -14.95
N LYS A 249 11.34 -1.77 -15.47
CA LYS A 249 10.92 -1.03 -16.65
C LYS A 249 10.22 0.26 -16.25
N ALA A 250 10.49 1.32 -16.99
CA ALA A 250 9.73 2.56 -16.87
C ALA A 250 8.25 2.30 -17.23
N TRP A 251 7.34 2.85 -16.42
CA TRP A 251 5.91 2.84 -16.73
C TRP A 251 5.56 3.85 -17.80
N PHE A 252 6.26 5.00 -17.78
CA PHE A 252 6.09 6.07 -18.73
C PHE A 252 7.46 6.59 -19.14
N GLN A 253 7.54 7.08 -20.38
CA GLN A 253 8.69 7.80 -20.90
C GLN A 253 8.20 9.03 -21.66
N HIS A 254 8.77 10.19 -21.37
CA HIS A 254 8.47 11.45 -22.05
C HIS A 254 9.70 12.36 -22.05
N ASP A 255 10.04 12.95 -23.21
CA ASP A 255 11.21 13.80 -23.40
C ASP A 255 12.53 13.18 -22.89
N GLY A 256 12.64 11.87 -23.04
CA GLY A 256 13.79 11.10 -22.56
C GLY A 256 13.87 10.92 -21.05
N VAL A 257 12.86 11.35 -20.29
CA VAL A 257 12.71 11.08 -18.85
C VAL A 257 11.99 9.76 -18.66
N GLU A 258 12.59 8.85 -17.93
CA GLU A 258 11.98 7.58 -17.54
C GLU A 258 11.31 7.71 -16.15
N MET A 259 10.01 7.42 -16.11
CA MET A 259 9.22 7.42 -14.88
C MET A 259 8.92 6.00 -14.45
N ARG A 260 9.29 5.69 -13.22
CA ARG A 260 9.15 4.37 -12.60
C ARG A 260 8.24 4.44 -11.39
N GLU A 261 7.49 3.37 -11.17
CA GLU A 261 6.80 3.19 -9.91
C GLU A 261 7.81 2.84 -8.83
N VAL A 262 7.75 3.58 -7.74
CA VAL A 262 8.61 3.38 -6.57
C VAL A 262 7.77 3.27 -5.30
N LYS A 263 8.23 2.45 -4.36
CA LYS A 263 7.71 2.39 -3.01
C LYS A 263 8.89 2.45 -2.04
N ALA A 264 9.03 3.59 -1.38
CA ALA A 264 10.05 3.81 -0.37
C ALA A 264 9.47 3.62 1.03
N VAL A 265 10.27 3.08 1.94
CA VAL A 265 9.91 2.96 3.35
C VAL A 265 11.01 3.54 4.23
N GLY A 266 10.62 4.01 5.41
CA GLY A 266 11.53 4.47 6.46
C GLY A 266 10.89 4.26 7.82
N TRP A 267 11.69 4.17 8.87
CA TRP A 267 11.23 3.93 10.24
C TRP A 267 11.57 5.10 11.16
N LYS A 268 10.65 5.42 12.06
CA LYS A 268 10.94 6.29 13.18
C LYS A 268 11.85 5.55 14.16
N PRO A 269 13.00 6.11 14.55
CA PRO A 269 13.91 5.46 15.50
C PRO A 269 13.20 5.03 16.79
N LEU A 270 13.58 3.87 17.34
CA LEU A 270 13.18 3.48 18.68
C LEU A 270 13.96 4.32 19.72
N ALA A 271 13.26 4.86 20.69
CA ALA A 271 13.87 5.41 21.89
C ALA A 271 14.20 4.24 22.83
N LEU A 272 15.36 3.61 22.64
CA LEU A 272 15.81 2.58 23.56
C LEU A 272 16.62 3.22 24.67
N ALA A 273 16.08 3.18 25.88
CA ALA A 273 16.82 3.46 27.10
C ALA A 273 17.67 2.22 27.46
N GLY A 274 18.94 2.23 27.14
CA GLY A 274 19.84 1.14 27.51
C GLY A 274 21.27 1.46 27.17
N LYS A 275 22.16 1.23 28.16
CA LYS A 275 23.62 1.48 28.04
C LYS A 275 24.41 0.29 27.50
N SER A 276 23.75 -0.82 27.11
CA SER A 276 24.47 -2.00 26.59
C SER A 276 24.81 -1.75 25.12
N ALA A 277 26.09 -1.94 24.80
CA ALA A 277 26.56 -1.93 23.43
C ALA A 277 25.89 -3.08 22.66
N LEU A 278 25.11 -2.74 21.65
CA LEU A 278 24.53 -3.70 20.72
C LEU A 278 25.52 -3.90 19.58
N GLU A 279 25.75 -5.12 19.18
CA GLU A 279 26.73 -5.43 18.14
C GLU A 279 26.12 -6.23 17.02
N VAL A 280 26.56 -5.97 15.80
CA VAL A 280 26.17 -6.73 14.61
C VAL A 280 27.40 -7.20 13.86
N ILE A 281 27.22 -8.29 13.08
CA ILE A 281 28.22 -8.80 12.15
C ILE A 281 27.56 -8.86 10.77
N TYR A 282 28.13 -8.15 9.81
CA TYR A 282 27.69 -8.23 8.42
C TYR A 282 28.23 -9.51 7.75
N ARG A 283 27.34 -10.30 7.14
CA ARG A 283 27.66 -11.61 6.57
C ARG A 283 28.13 -11.55 5.11
N GLY A 284 27.88 -10.46 4.41
CA GLY A 284 28.18 -10.33 2.98
C GLY A 284 26.92 -10.08 2.14
N PRO A 285 27.05 -10.02 0.77
CA PRO A 285 28.20 -10.50 -0.04
C PRO A 285 29.35 -9.51 -0.26
N PHE A 286 29.17 -8.23 0.07
CA PHE A 286 30.21 -7.22 -0.17
C PHE A 286 31.33 -7.28 0.88
N GLN A 287 32.49 -6.73 0.56
CA GLN A 287 33.60 -6.63 1.53
C GLN A 287 33.21 -5.77 2.74
N ARG A 288 32.47 -4.69 2.50
CA ARG A 288 31.88 -3.80 3.50
C ARG A 288 30.69 -3.08 2.92
N ILE A 289 29.76 -2.66 3.76
CA ILE A 289 28.66 -1.76 3.40
C ILE A 289 28.67 -0.56 4.34
N ARG A 290 27.96 0.50 3.96
CA ARG A 290 27.79 1.72 4.75
C ARG A 290 26.30 2.10 4.73
N ASP A 291 25.76 2.45 5.88
CA ASP A 291 24.40 2.95 5.99
C ASP A 291 24.32 4.48 5.79
N ASP A 292 23.08 5.01 5.75
CA ASP A 292 22.80 6.44 5.59
C ASP A 292 23.27 7.29 6.78
N GLN A 293 23.54 6.69 7.93
CA GLN A 293 24.05 7.34 9.14
C GLN A 293 25.58 7.35 9.17
N GLY A 294 26.23 6.72 8.20
CA GLY A 294 27.67 6.66 8.06
C GLY A 294 28.35 5.48 8.78
N ASN A 295 27.57 4.60 9.42
CA ASN A 295 28.13 3.39 10.01
C ASN A 295 28.69 2.48 8.91
N VAL A 296 29.86 1.91 9.13
CA VAL A 296 30.53 0.99 8.21
C VAL A 296 30.52 -0.40 8.81
N TYR A 297 30.12 -1.39 8.02
CA TYR A 297 29.99 -2.79 8.40
C TYR A 297 30.93 -3.65 7.53
N PRO A 298 32.18 -3.91 7.97
CA PRO A 298 33.05 -4.87 7.31
C PRO A 298 32.51 -6.28 7.47
N ARG A 299 32.65 -7.10 6.41
CA ARG A 299 32.16 -8.48 6.46
C ARG A 299 32.91 -9.30 7.51
N GLY A 300 32.14 -9.95 8.39
CA GLY A 300 32.67 -10.86 9.43
C GLY A 300 33.20 -10.16 10.67
N GLU A 301 33.18 -8.83 10.74
CA GLU A 301 33.65 -8.09 11.91
C GLU A 301 32.48 -7.66 12.81
N ARG A 302 32.72 -7.62 14.11
CA ARG A 302 31.76 -7.07 15.07
C ARG A 302 31.79 -5.55 15.02
N VAL A 303 30.63 -4.95 14.86
CA VAL A 303 30.45 -3.50 14.85
C VAL A 303 29.48 -3.12 15.95
N ALA A 304 29.90 -2.29 16.88
CA ALA A 304 29.01 -1.70 17.88
C ALA A 304 28.15 -0.62 17.25
N ILE A 305 26.86 -0.69 17.51
CA ILE A 305 25.86 0.21 16.92
C ILE A 305 24.90 0.76 17.96
N ALA A 306 24.29 1.89 17.62
CA ALA A 306 23.25 2.47 18.43
C ALA A 306 21.97 1.59 18.43
N PRO A 307 21.15 1.62 19.51
CA PRO A 307 19.91 0.89 19.58
C PRO A 307 18.93 1.18 18.41
N ALA A 308 18.87 2.42 17.93
CA ALA A 308 18.07 2.78 16.78
C ALA A 308 18.54 2.06 15.51
N THR A 309 19.84 1.99 15.27
CA THR A 309 20.45 1.27 14.15
C THR A 309 20.22 -0.24 14.26
N TRP A 310 20.32 -0.81 15.46
CA TRP A 310 20.01 -2.21 15.72
C TRP A 310 18.59 -2.56 15.29
N THR A 311 17.61 -1.75 15.72
CA THR A 311 16.21 -1.96 15.36
C THR A 311 15.98 -1.82 13.87
N MET A 312 16.55 -0.78 13.26
CA MET A 312 16.49 -0.55 11.83
C MET A 312 17.00 -1.76 11.03
N LEU A 313 18.15 -2.30 11.39
CA LEU A 313 18.73 -3.46 10.70
C LEU A 313 17.88 -4.72 10.85
N ARG A 314 17.17 -4.90 11.97
CA ARG A 314 16.29 -6.06 12.22
C ARG A 314 14.93 -6.00 11.49
N GLN A 315 14.44 -4.82 11.18
CA GLN A 315 13.08 -4.61 10.62
C GLN A 315 12.98 -4.78 9.10
N GLY A 316 14.09 -4.71 8.39
CA GLY A 316 14.10 -4.75 6.93
C GLY A 316 14.55 -6.07 6.33
N PRO A 317 14.44 -6.25 5.01
CA PRO A 317 14.93 -7.43 4.30
C PRO A 317 16.43 -7.64 4.44
N GLN A 318 17.20 -6.60 4.77
CA GLN A 318 18.61 -6.67 5.08
C GLN A 318 18.93 -7.46 6.36
N ALA A 319 17.95 -7.73 7.23
CA ALA A 319 18.15 -8.44 8.49
C ALA A 319 18.87 -9.79 8.29
N THR A 320 18.58 -10.48 7.19
CA THR A 320 19.21 -11.75 6.83
C THR A 320 20.70 -11.64 6.53
N GLN A 321 21.20 -10.44 6.24
CA GLN A 321 22.59 -10.18 5.95
C GLN A 321 23.43 -9.90 7.21
N PHE A 322 22.79 -9.84 8.38
CA PHE A 322 23.42 -9.54 9.65
C PHE A 322 23.25 -10.68 10.66
N VAL A 323 24.23 -10.83 11.53
CA VAL A 323 24.11 -11.55 12.79
C VAL A 323 23.98 -10.51 13.89
N PHE A 324 22.94 -10.62 14.70
CA PHE A 324 22.69 -9.74 15.84
C PHE A 324 23.24 -10.40 17.08
N VAL A 325 24.27 -9.78 17.67
CA VAL A 325 24.89 -10.26 18.88
C VAL A 325 24.16 -9.68 20.08
N GLU A 326 23.35 -10.51 20.74
CA GLU A 326 22.64 -10.05 21.93
C GLU A 326 23.64 -9.87 23.08
N PRO A 327 23.50 -8.82 23.91
CA PRO A 327 24.31 -8.66 25.08
C PRO A 327 24.11 -9.88 25.99
N GLU A 328 25.24 -10.48 26.46
CA GLU A 328 25.19 -11.58 27.42
C GLU A 328 24.32 -11.16 28.61
N GLN A 329 23.25 -11.91 28.84
CA GLN A 329 22.54 -11.80 30.12
C GLN A 329 23.51 -12.25 31.21
N ALA A 330 23.98 -11.31 32.02
CA ALA A 330 24.79 -11.61 33.17
C ALA A 330 24.07 -12.67 34.05
N GLY A 331 24.50 -13.93 33.94
CA GLY A 331 23.93 -15.00 34.79
C GLY A 331 23.81 -16.41 34.22
N LYS A 332 24.24 -16.71 32.99
CA LYS A 332 24.31 -18.10 32.51
C LYS A 332 25.76 -18.54 32.34
N THR A 333 26.38 -18.98 33.40
CA THR A 333 27.61 -19.80 33.36
C THR A 333 27.26 -21.10 32.62
N CYS A 334 27.84 -21.28 31.45
CA CYS A 334 27.80 -22.56 30.75
C CYS A 334 28.64 -23.55 31.58
N GLN A 335 27.99 -24.47 32.31
CA GLN A 335 28.68 -25.62 32.87
C GLN A 335 28.99 -26.56 31.72
N VAL A 336 30.27 -26.65 31.37
CA VAL A 336 30.80 -27.68 30.47
C VAL A 336 30.81 -28.99 31.25
N HIS A 337 29.99 -29.94 30.81
CA HIS A 337 30.11 -31.34 31.20
C HIS A 337 30.98 -32.10 30.22
#